data_fff693b344a990c60af64c8205322521
#
_entry.id   fff693b344a990c60af64c8205322521
#
_cell.length_a   1.000
_cell.length_b   1.000
_cell.length_c   1.000
_cell.angle_alpha   90.00
_cell.angle_beta   90.00
_cell.angle_gamma   90.00
#
_symmetry.space_group_name_H-M   'P 1'
#
loop_
_entity.id
_entity.type
_entity.pdbx_description
1 polymer ?
#
loop_
_entity_poly.entity_id
_entity_poly.type
_entity_poly.pdbx_seq_one_letter_code
_entity_poly.pdbx_strand_id
1 'polypeptide(L)'
;MFIDTAKIKIKAGDGGDGAVSFHREKYVAAGGPDGGDGGRGGSVVFQVDDNLSTLADFRYKRKYAAQRGENGRGNRCFGKSAPDLVISVPRGTLIKDAETGRLLADMSGDEPQVIAKGGKGGWGNTHFATPTRQVPRFAKPGTPGEELEVQLELKLLADVGLVGFPNVGKSTLISVVSQAKPNIANYHFTTLTPVLGVVTMPQGKSFVMADIPGLIEGAWEGVGLGHQFLRHVERCRLLVHVVDVAGSEGRDPKEDFAVINRELERFNPDLAQRPMLVAGNKCDLATEEQIADFQTFVEGQGYTFFPLMAPIREGVDPLLNKVLEELSKLPPIRRYEAEAPVLQPIEELQRGQVDIQEQDGVYFVKAPWLLKTLNTINFDDNESLQYFQRVLLETGVIDALREAGCQEGDTVDLYDLEFDFVE
;
A
#
# COMPACT_ATOMS: atom_id res chain seq x y z
N MET A 1 7.07 -3.04 20.24
CA MET A 1 6.24 -4.14 19.75
C MET A 1 6.22 -4.04 18.23
N PHE A 2 6.69 -5.04 17.51
CA PHE A 2 6.70 -5.07 16.05
C PHE A 2 5.30 -5.47 15.55
N ILE A 3 4.76 -4.73 14.58
CA ILE A 3 3.47 -5.01 13.96
C ILE A 3 3.71 -5.04 12.46
N ASP A 4 3.35 -6.15 11.84
CA ASP A 4 3.52 -6.44 10.41
C ASP A 4 2.24 -6.28 9.60
N THR A 5 1.09 -6.25 10.28
CA THR A 5 -0.22 -6.06 9.66
C THR A 5 -1.04 -5.02 10.41
N ALA A 6 -1.69 -4.13 9.67
CA ALA A 6 -2.60 -3.14 10.23
C ALA A 6 -3.77 -2.88 9.27
N LYS A 7 -4.97 -2.71 9.83
CA LYS A 7 -6.13 -2.23 9.07
C LYS A 7 -6.39 -0.78 9.41
N ILE A 8 -6.53 0.05 8.39
CA ILE A 8 -6.82 1.47 8.52
C ILE A 8 -7.90 1.90 7.54
N LYS A 9 -8.67 2.89 7.94
CA LYS A 9 -9.66 3.56 7.09
C LYS A 9 -9.06 4.85 6.58
N ILE A 10 -9.04 5.02 5.27
CA ILE A 10 -8.56 6.21 4.59
C ILE A 10 -9.72 6.88 3.87
N LYS A 11 -9.80 8.21 3.97
CA LYS A 11 -10.76 9.03 3.27
C LYS A 11 -10.04 10.17 2.59
N ALA A 12 -10.16 10.28 1.29
CA ALA A 12 -9.71 11.45 0.55
C ALA A 12 -10.64 12.64 0.81
N GLY A 13 -10.14 13.84 0.62
CA GLY A 13 -10.92 15.05 0.84
C GLY A 13 -11.98 15.23 -0.24
N ASP A 14 -13.16 15.71 0.16
CA ASP A 14 -14.20 16.09 -0.79
C ASP A 14 -13.77 17.36 -1.54
N GLY A 15 -14.29 17.56 -2.75
CA GLY A 15 -14.14 18.82 -3.47
C GLY A 15 -14.91 19.95 -2.81
N GLY A 16 -14.45 21.18 -2.94
CA GLY A 16 -15.20 22.37 -2.55
C GLY A 16 -16.33 22.64 -3.52
N ASP A 17 -17.41 23.27 -3.06
CA ASP A 17 -18.56 23.61 -3.89
C ASP A 17 -18.27 24.83 -4.74
N GLY A 18 -18.88 24.90 -5.94
CA GLY A 18 -18.93 26.11 -6.74
C GLY A 18 -19.81 27.16 -6.08
N ALA A 19 -19.50 28.42 -6.31
CA ALA A 19 -20.27 29.53 -5.76
C ALA A 19 -21.35 30.02 -6.73
N VAL A 20 -22.48 30.46 -6.15
CA VAL A 20 -23.48 31.28 -6.86
C VAL A 20 -23.28 32.71 -6.42
N SER A 21 -22.77 33.55 -7.31
CA SER A 21 -22.57 34.96 -7.04
C SER A 21 -22.81 35.79 -8.31
N PHE A 22 -23.20 37.06 -8.13
CA PHE A 22 -23.45 37.98 -9.20
C PHE A 22 -22.66 39.26 -8.98
N HIS A 23 -22.09 39.76 -10.05
CA HIS A 23 -21.37 41.02 -10.05
C HIS A 23 -22.25 42.17 -9.59
N ARG A 24 -21.80 42.94 -8.61
CA ARG A 24 -22.53 44.11 -8.11
C ARG A 24 -21.60 45.31 -8.08
N GLU A 25 -21.96 46.32 -8.86
CA GLU A 25 -21.28 47.62 -8.84
C GLU A 25 -22.30 48.74 -8.61
N LYS A 26 -21.78 49.88 -8.13
CA LYS A 26 -22.58 51.09 -7.96
C LYS A 26 -23.10 51.51 -9.35
N TYR A 27 -24.43 51.56 -9.53
CA TYR A 27 -25.13 51.87 -10.78
C TYR A 27 -25.31 50.73 -11.79
N VAL A 28 -24.88 49.48 -11.45
CA VAL A 28 -25.19 48.31 -12.27
C VAL A 28 -26.25 47.48 -11.55
N ALA A 29 -27.47 47.55 -12.02
CA ALA A 29 -28.62 46.91 -11.37
C ALA A 29 -28.62 45.38 -11.48
N ALA A 30 -28.02 44.83 -12.57
CA ALA A 30 -27.93 43.40 -12.81
C ALA A 30 -26.59 43.09 -13.47
N GLY A 31 -25.58 42.71 -12.64
CA GLY A 31 -24.34 42.18 -13.13
C GLY A 31 -24.47 40.70 -13.53
N GLY A 32 -23.57 40.24 -14.41
CA GLY A 32 -23.51 38.83 -14.80
C GLY A 32 -23.06 37.91 -13.66
N PRO A 33 -23.13 36.56 -13.87
CA PRO A 33 -22.65 35.62 -12.89
C PRO A 33 -21.14 35.75 -12.68
N ASP A 34 -20.72 35.73 -11.43
CA ASP A 34 -19.32 35.88 -11.04
C ASP A 34 -18.88 34.88 -9.97
N GLY A 35 -19.64 33.82 -9.74
CA GLY A 35 -19.26 32.73 -8.82
C GLY A 35 -18.08 31.93 -9.33
N GLY A 36 -17.07 31.76 -8.48
CA GLY A 36 -15.88 30.95 -8.76
C GLY A 36 -16.09 29.48 -8.45
N ASP A 37 -15.18 28.65 -8.96
CA ASP A 37 -15.20 27.19 -8.74
C ASP A 37 -14.67 26.81 -7.37
N GLY A 38 -15.09 25.65 -6.85
CA GLY A 38 -14.52 25.04 -5.68
C GLY A 38 -13.13 24.45 -5.94
N GLY A 39 -12.33 24.35 -4.89
CA GLY A 39 -11.01 23.72 -4.93
C GLY A 39 -11.10 22.18 -4.91
N ARG A 40 -10.07 21.51 -5.41
CA ARG A 40 -9.95 20.05 -5.32
C ARG A 40 -9.71 19.61 -3.88
N GLY A 41 -10.31 18.51 -3.43
CA GLY A 41 -9.99 17.81 -2.19
C GLY A 41 -8.59 17.17 -2.23
N GLY A 42 -7.95 17.01 -1.09
CA GLY A 42 -6.64 16.34 -0.98
C GLY A 42 -6.76 14.84 -1.24
N SER A 43 -5.80 14.26 -1.97
CA SER A 43 -5.69 12.82 -2.14
C SER A 43 -4.96 12.19 -0.95
N VAL A 44 -5.11 10.86 -0.76
CA VAL A 44 -4.31 10.10 0.20
C VAL A 44 -3.19 9.42 -0.57
N VAL A 45 -1.95 9.77 -0.19
CA VAL A 45 -0.72 9.32 -0.84
C VAL A 45 0.11 8.54 0.17
N PHE A 46 0.58 7.35 -0.21
CA PHE A 46 1.54 6.60 0.59
C PHE A 46 2.95 6.84 0.07
N GLN A 47 3.89 6.99 0.99
CA GLN A 47 5.29 7.22 0.70
C GLN A 47 6.16 6.33 1.60
N VAL A 48 7.25 5.80 1.03
CA VAL A 48 8.24 5.03 1.80
C VAL A 48 9.06 5.95 2.68
N ASP A 49 9.26 5.53 3.93
CA ASP A 49 10.19 6.14 4.87
C ASP A 49 11.10 5.04 5.43
N ASP A 50 12.38 5.07 5.05
CA ASP A 50 13.38 4.06 5.44
C ASP A 50 13.74 4.12 6.94
N ASN A 51 13.32 5.17 7.66
CA ASN A 51 13.47 5.24 9.11
C ASN A 51 12.39 4.43 9.85
N LEU A 52 11.32 4.04 9.17
CA LEU A 52 10.27 3.21 9.73
C LEU A 52 10.59 1.73 9.49
N SER A 53 10.45 0.92 10.54
CA SER A 53 10.70 -0.53 10.48
C SER A 53 9.48 -1.37 10.87
N THR A 54 8.35 -0.74 11.21
CA THR A 54 7.16 -1.42 11.71
C THR A 54 5.91 -0.60 11.42
N LEU A 55 4.76 -1.27 11.37
CA LEU A 55 3.43 -0.65 11.24
C LEU A 55 2.80 -0.30 12.60
N ALA A 56 3.60 -0.18 13.68
CA ALA A 56 3.10 0.03 15.04
C ALA A 56 2.22 1.28 15.19
N ASP A 57 2.54 2.35 14.50
CA ASP A 57 1.79 3.63 14.59
C ASP A 57 0.36 3.48 14.07
N PHE A 58 0.12 2.60 13.10
CA PHE A 58 -1.20 2.35 12.52
C PHE A 58 -2.14 1.59 13.47
N ARG A 59 -1.63 0.99 14.53
CA ARG A 59 -2.45 0.39 15.59
C ARG A 59 -3.18 1.45 16.43
N TYR A 60 -2.52 2.57 16.65
CA TYR A 60 -3.06 3.66 17.47
C TYR A 60 -3.92 4.61 16.65
N LYS A 61 -3.46 5.00 15.48
CA LYS A 61 -4.20 5.85 14.56
C LYS A 61 -4.71 5.01 13.39
N ARG A 62 -6.01 4.73 13.38
CA ARG A 62 -6.66 3.87 12.38
C ARG A 62 -7.47 4.63 11.33
N LYS A 63 -7.69 5.94 11.51
CA LYS A 63 -8.45 6.76 10.59
C LYS A 63 -7.60 7.90 10.08
N TYR A 64 -7.53 8.03 8.77
CA TYR A 64 -6.80 9.07 8.07
C TYR A 64 -7.76 9.75 7.10
N ALA A 65 -7.92 11.07 7.23
CA ALA A 65 -8.77 11.85 6.35
C ALA A 65 -7.98 13.05 5.82
N ALA A 66 -7.98 13.20 4.50
CA ALA A 66 -7.42 14.36 3.83
C ALA A 66 -8.42 15.53 3.93
N GLN A 67 -7.92 16.74 3.74
CA GLN A 67 -8.72 17.95 3.86
C GLN A 67 -9.61 18.14 2.64
N ARG A 68 -10.80 18.71 2.88
CA ARG A 68 -11.73 19.16 1.84
C ARG A 68 -11.15 20.37 1.11
N GLY A 69 -11.45 20.51 -0.19
CA GLY A 69 -11.19 21.72 -0.95
C GLY A 69 -12.06 22.89 -0.44
N GLU A 70 -11.55 24.10 -0.54
CA GLU A 70 -12.32 25.28 -0.20
C GLU A 70 -13.43 25.53 -1.23
N ASN A 71 -14.57 26.04 -0.78
CA ASN A 71 -15.65 26.45 -1.68
C ASN A 71 -15.23 27.66 -2.51
N GLY A 72 -15.76 27.76 -3.71
CA GLY A 72 -15.64 28.98 -4.52
C GLY A 72 -16.27 30.20 -3.85
N ARG A 73 -15.91 31.38 -4.29
CA ARG A 73 -16.40 32.66 -3.77
C ARG A 73 -16.83 33.57 -4.92
N GLY A 74 -17.48 34.68 -4.58
CA GLY A 74 -17.81 35.72 -5.55
C GLY A 74 -16.55 36.36 -6.18
N ASN A 75 -16.77 37.24 -7.16
CA ASN A 75 -15.72 37.91 -7.93
C ASN A 75 -14.81 36.90 -8.68
N ARG A 76 -15.34 35.78 -9.11
CA ARG A 76 -14.64 34.69 -9.80
C ARG A 76 -13.44 34.13 -9.01
N CYS A 77 -13.49 34.23 -7.66
CA CYS A 77 -12.46 33.70 -6.80
C CYS A 77 -12.65 32.19 -6.63
N PHE A 78 -11.65 31.43 -7.13
CA PHE A 78 -11.61 29.97 -6.97
C PHE A 78 -11.32 29.58 -5.54
N GLY A 79 -11.92 28.49 -5.06
CA GLY A 79 -11.56 27.85 -3.82
C GLY A 79 -10.15 27.25 -3.89
N LYS A 80 -9.39 27.31 -2.81
CA LYS A 80 -8.06 26.72 -2.74
C LYS A 80 -8.17 25.21 -2.70
N SER A 81 -7.33 24.51 -3.52
CA SER A 81 -7.21 23.07 -3.45
C SER A 81 -6.52 22.64 -2.15
N ALA A 82 -7.02 21.57 -1.53
CA ALA A 82 -6.44 21.00 -0.34
C ALA A 82 -5.11 20.29 -0.65
N PRO A 83 -4.13 20.30 0.26
CA PRO A 83 -2.93 19.51 0.13
C PRO A 83 -3.25 18.02 0.23
N ASP A 84 -2.45 17.20 -0.44
CA ASP A 84 -2.55 15.75 -0.33
C ASP A 84 -2.08 15.30 1.06
N LEU A 85 -2.73 14.27 1.61
CA LEU A 85 -2.35 13.65 2.86
C LEU A 85 -1.31 12.57 2.59
N VAL A 86 -0.07 12.82 3.02
CA VAL A 86 1.00 11.84 2.91
C VAL A 86 1.03 10.94 4.14
N ILE A 87 1.01 9.62 3.92
CA ILE A 87 1.12 8.59 4.95
C ILE A 87 2.44 7.86 4.72
N SER A 88 3.38 8.01 5.66
CA SER A 88 4.66 7.31 5.61
C SER A 88 4.51 5.85 6.05
N VAL A 89 5.10 4.94 5.29
CA VAL A 89 5.11 3.50 5.58
C VAL A 89 6.52 2.94 5.42
N PRO A 90 6.85 1.85 6.14
CA PRO A 90 8.12 1.15 5.94
C PRO A 90 8.24 0.62 4.50
N ARG A 91 9.47 0.53 4.00
CA ARG A 91 9.76 -0.11 2.71
C ARG A 91 9.28 -1.57 2.69
N GLY A 92 8.65 -1.97 1.59
CA GLY A 92 8.10 -3.33 1.43
C GLY A 92 6.71 -3.53 2.02
N THR A 93 6.01 -2.44 2.37
CA THR A 93 4.61 -2.51 2.76
C THR A 93 3.73 -2.76 1.54
N LEU A 94 2.92 -3.81 1.59
CA LEU A 94 1.83 -4.04 0.63
C LEU A 94 0.58 -3.36 1.15
N ILE A 95 -0.11 -2.66 0.26
CA ILE A 95 -1.39 -2.02 0.53
C ILE A 95 -2.45 -2.82 -0.21
N LYS A 96 -3.35 -3.46 0.53
CA LYS A 96 -4.44 -4.26 0.00
C LYS A 96 -5.77 -3.63 0.38
N ASP A 97 -6.75 -3.77 -0.48
CA ASP A 97 -8.13 -3.49 -0.15
C ASP A 97 -8.61 -4.50 0.92
N ALA A 98 -9.18 -4.03 2.01
CA ALA A 98 -9.57 -4.88 3.14
C ALA A 98 -10.81 -5.73 2.86
N GLU A 99 -11.65 -5.34 1.90
CA GLU A 99 -12.88 -6.05 1.52
C GLU A 99 -12.59 -7.12 0.47
N THR A 100 -11.88 -6.74 -0.58
CA THR A 100 -11.62 -7.62 -1.73
C THR A 100 -10.32 -8.41 -1.62
N GLY A 101 -9.40 -8.02 -0.73
CA GLY A 101 -8.05 -8.57 -0.63
C GLY A 101 -7.10 -8.20 -1.79
N ARG A 102 -7.58 -7.39 -2.75
CA ARG A 102 -6.84 -6.98 -3.93
C ARG A 102 -5.64 -6.11 -3.57
N LEU A 103 -4.50 -6.32 -4.24
CA LEU A 103 -3.32 -5.49 -4.11
C LEU A 103 -3.54 -4.13 -4.80
N LEU A 104 -3.50 -3.06 -4.02
CA LEU A 104 -3.60 -1.67 -4.50
C LEU A 104 -2.22 -1.09 -4.82
N ALA A 105 -1.21 -1.35 -3.99
CA ALA A 105 0.16 -0.92 -4.23
C ALA A 105 1.19 -1.76 -3.48
N ASP A 106 2.41 -1.82 -4.04
CA ASP A 106 3.62 -2.37 -3.42
C ASP A 106 4.61 -1.22 -3.16
N MET A 107 4.83 -0.91 -1.88
CA MET A 107 5.71 0.17 -1.43
C MET A 107 7.18 -0.28 -1.31
N SER A 108 7.67 -1.02 -2.29
CA SER A 108 9.09 -1.44 -2.38
C SER A 108 9.98 -0.39 -3.05
N GLY A 109 9.41 0.53 -3.83
CA GLY A 109 10.10 1.64 -4.50
C GLY A 109 9.97 2.95 -3.75
N ASP A 110 10.71 3.98 -4.22
CA ASP A 110 10.71 5.32 -3.60
C ASP A 110 9.55 6.19 -4.10
N GLU A 111 8.84 5.77 -5.15
CA GLU A 111 7.78 6.55 -5.77
C GLU A 111 6.53 6.60 -4.90
N PRO A 112 6.01 7.81 -4.59
CA PRO A 112 4.76 7.94 -3.87
C PRO A 112 3.59 7.34 -4.65
N GLN A 113 2.68 6.64 -3.97
CA GLN A 113 1.51 6.00 -4.59
C GLN A 113 0.22 6.66 -4.10
N VAL A 114 -0.62 7.10 -5.04
CA VAL A 114 -1.95 7.65 -4.74
C VAL A 114 -2.92 6.49 -4.59
N ILE A 115 -3.43 6.26 -3.38
CA ILE A 115 -4.34 5.14 -3.08
C ILE A 115 -5.81 5.58 -3.09
N ALA A 116 -6.11 6.80 -2.61
CA ALA A 116 -7.46 7.35 -2.69
C ALA A 116 -7.41 8.77 -3.26
N LYS A 117 -8.22 9.02 -4.28
CA LYS A 117 -8.25 10.30 -5.01
C LYS A 117 -9.19 11.28 -4.36
N GLY A 118 -8.74 12.52 -4.20
CA GLY A 118 -9.58 13.63 -3.75
C GLY A 118 -10.66 14.00 -4.75
N GLY A 119 -11.80 14.43 -4.22
CA GLY A 119 -12.94 14.90 -5.01
C GLY A 119 -12.59 16.13 -5.85
N LYS A 120 -13.23 16.27 -6.99
CA LYS A 120 -13.09 17.46 -7.86
C LYS A 120 -13.92 18.61 -7.31
N GLY A 121 -13.40 19.83 -7.41
CA GLY A 121 -14.17 21.03 -7.10
C GLY A 121 -15.37 21.22 -8.03
N GLY A 122 -16.46 21.70 -7.47
CA GLY A 122 -17.68 22.03 -8.20
C GLY A 122 -17.52 23.32 -9.03
N TRP A 123 -18.29 23.45 -10.09
CA TRP A 123 -18.26 24.62 -10.97
C TRP A 123 -19.13 25.74 -10.42
N GLY A 124 -18.61 26.96 -10.44
CA GLY A 124 -19.37 28.17 -10.13
C GLY A 124 -20.41 28.50 -11.20
N ASN A 125 -21.35 29.39 -10.86
CA ASN A 125 -22.44 29.75 -11.77
C ASN A 125 -21.96 30.44 -13.07
N THR A 126 -20.76 30.94 -13.14
CA THR A 126 -20.14 31.50 -14.37
C THR A 126 -20.12 30.51 -15.53
N HIS A 127 -19.91 29.21 -15.25
CA HIS A 127 -19.89 28.17 -16.28
C HIS A 127 -21.24 27.86 -16.93
N PHE A 128 -22.34 28.28 -16.30
CA PHE A 128 -23.68 27.95 -16.73
C PHE A 128 -24.41 29.13 -17.43
N ALA A 129 -23.67 30.22 -17.65
CA ALA A 129 -24.16 31.33 -18.43
C ALA A 129 -24.23 30.96 -19.91
N THR A 130 -25.43 31.11 -20.51
CA THR A 130 -25.67 30.92 -21.93
C THR A 130 -26.36 32.15 -22.50
N PRO A 131 -26.39 32.32 -23.83
CA PRO A 131 -27.12 33.46 -24.45
C PRO A 131 -28.59 33.52 -24.03
N THR A 132 -29.24 32.38 -23.81
CA THR A 132 -30.63 32.28 -23.38
C THR A 132 -30.81 32.34 -21.87
N ARG A 133 -29.76 32.00 -21.08
CA ARG A 133 -29.76 32.00 -19.61
C ARG A 133 -28.58 32.84 -19.10
N GLN A 134 -28.77 34.14 -19.03
CA GLN A 134 -27.71 35.08 -18.64
C GLN A 134 -27.47 35.18 -17.13
N VAL A 135 -28.39 34.69 -16.30
CA VAL A 135 -28.38 34.81 -14.83
C VAL A 135 -28.64 33.44 -14.19
N PRO A 136 -27.72 32.46 -14.36
CA PRO A 136 -27.86 31.13 -13.70
C PRO A 136 -27.72 31.29 -12.18
N ARG A 137 -28.68 30.76 -11.42
CA ARG A 137 -28.73 30.82 -9.96
C ARG A 137 -28.30 29.52 -9.29
N PHE A 138 -27.63 28.66 -10.01
CA PHE A 138 -27.10 27.39 -9.49
C PHE A 138 -25.63 27.24 -9.79
N ALA A 139 -24.96 26.40 -8.97
CA ALA A 139 -23.58 25.97 -9.13
C ALA A 139 -23.50 24.47 -8.89
N LYS A 140 -22.45 23.81 -9.37
CA LYS A 140 -22.22 22.38 -9.07
C LYS A 140 -21.56 22.22 -7.73
N PRO A 141 -21.99 21.26 -6.90
CA PRO A 141 -21.26 20.88 -5.70
C PRO A 141 -19.94 20.20 -6.09
N GLY A 142 -19.01 20.16 -5.15
CA GLY A 142 -17.80 19.32 -5.28
C GLY A 142 -18.17 17.84 -5.22
N THR A 143 -17.38 17.01 -5.90
CA THR A 143 -17.58 15.57 -5.82
C THR A 143 -16.97 15.01 -4.51
N PRO A 144 -17.56 13.94 -3.94
CA PRO A 144 -16.98 13.29 -2.78
C PRO A 144 -15.58 12.70 -3.11
N GLY A 145 -14.71 12.65 -2.11
CA GLY A 145 -13.44 11.94 -2.18
C GLY A 145 -13.63 10.43 -1.99
N GLU A 146 -12.70 9.65 -2.51
CA GLU A 146 -12.71 8.20 -2.34
C GLU A 146 -12.49 7.81 -0.87
N GLU A 147 -13.25 6.81 -0.41
CA GLU A 147 -13.14 6.24 0.92
C GLU A 147 -12.89 4.74 0.81
N LEU A 148 -11.83 4.25 1.47
CA LEU A 148 -11.42 2.85 1.40
C LEU A 148 -10.99 2.37 2.78
N GLU A 149 -11.24 1.09 3.06
CA GLU A 149 -10.60 0.38 4.15
C GLU A 149 -9.44 -0.45 3.58
N VAL A 150 -8.22 -0.17 4.04
CA VAL A 150 -7.03 -0.84 3.52
C VAL A 150 -6.33 -1.64 4.60
N GLN A 151 -5.84 -2.79 4.20
CA GLN A 151 -4.97 -3.64 5.00
C GLN A 151 -3.53 -3.40 4.56
N LEU A 152 -2.72 -2.92 5.48
CA LEU A 152 -1.27 -2.81 5.33
C LEU A 152 -0.64 -4.13 5.76
N GLU A 153 0.26 -4.67 4.96
CA GLU A 153 1.02 -5.88 5.26
C GLU A 153 2.49 -5.61 5.00
N LEU A 154 3.30 -5.59 6.04
CA LEU A 154 4.74 -5.39 5.90
C LEU A 154 5.38 -6.73 5.53
N LYS A 155 5.93 -6.80 4.32
CA LYS A 155 6.76 -7.93 3.89
C LYS A 155 8.22 -7.57 4.09
N LEU A 156 8.93 -8.39 4.83
CA LEU A 156 10.37 -8.26 4.99
C LEU A 156 11.07 -8.30 3.64
N LEU A 157 11.75 -7.22 3.32
CA LEU A 157 12.65 -7.13 2.18
C LEU A 157 14.08 -7.23 2.73
N ALA A 158 14.60 -8.45 2.85
CA ALA A 158 16.03 -8.63 3.07
C ALA A 158 16.69 -8.94 1.72
N ASP A 159 17.73 -8.18 1.38
CA ASP A 159 18.55 -8.46 0.22
C ASP A 159 19.41 -9.71 0.47
N VAL A 160 19.88 -9.87 1.73
CA VAL A 160 20.79 -10.92 2.17
C VAL A 160 20.19 -11.69 3.33
N GLY A 161 20.07 -13.00 3.19
CA GLY A 161 19.69 -13.91 4.28
C GLY A 161 20.90 -14.57 4.90
N LEU A 162 21.04 -14.49 6.24
CA LEU A 162 22.03 -15.27 6.98
C LEU A 162 21.46 -16.63 7.35
N VAL A 163 22.13 -17.70 6.95
CA VAL A 163 21.79 -19.08 7.29
C VAL A 163 22.93 -19.73 8.09
N GLY A 164 22.62 -20.72 8.88
CA GLY A 164 23.60 -21.41 9.71
C GLY A 164 23.03 -21.88 11.02
N PHE A 165 23.72 -22.75 11.72
CA PHE A 165 23.32 -23.29 13.01
C PHE A 165 23.17 -22.20 14.10
N PRO A 166 22.45 -22.46 15.19
CA PRO A 166 22.47 -21.59 16.37
C PRO A 166 23.92 -21.35 16.88
N ASN A 167 24.13 -20.19 17.49
CA ASN A 167 25.37 -19.79 18.14
C ASN A 167 26.62 -19.71 17.26
N VAL A 168 26.51 -19.85 15.92
CA VAL A 168 27.62 -19.62 14.98
C VAL A 168 27.98 -18.14 14.81
N GLY A 169 27.18 -17.22 15.38
CA GLY A 169 27.44 -15.78 15.38
C GLY A 169 26.69 -14.95 14.36
N LYS A 170 25.59 -15.44 13.76
CA LYS A 170 24.76 -14.70 12.79
C LYS A 170 24.28 -13.36 13.35
N SER A 171 23.62 -13.36 14.49
CA SER A 171 23.09 -12.16 15.13
C SER A 171 24.21 -11.21 15.58
N THR A 172 25.38 -11.72 15.96
CA THR A 172 26.57 -10.92 16.26
C THR A 172 27.07 -10.22 15.01
N LEU A 173 27.13 -10.93 13.87
CA LEU A 173 27.52 -10.35 12.59
C LEU A 173 26.60 -9.19 12.21
N ILE A 174 25.29 -9.38 12.27
CA ILE A 174 24.32 -8.29 12.00
C ILE A 174 24.54 -7.10 12.94
N SER A 175 24.76 -7.35 14.23
CA SER A 175 24.95 -6.28 15.22
C SER A 175 26.20 -5.43 14.95
N VAL A 176 27.25 -6.06 14.41
CA VAL A 176 28.53 -5.39 14.11
C VAL A 176 28.47 -4.60 12.79
N VAL A 177 27.70 -5.07 11.80
CA VAL A 177 27.62 -4.44 10.47
C VAL A 177 26.50 -3.43 10.33
N SER A 178 25.49 -3.49 11.20
CA SER A 178 24.36 -2.57 11.19
C SER A 178 24.74 -1.23 11.83
N GLN A 179 24.46 -0.11 11.15
CA GLN A 179 24.68 1.24 11.70
C GLN A 179 23.64 1.64 12.76
N ALA A 180 22.44 1.09 12.68
CA ALA A 180 21.40 1.25 13.70
C ALA A 180 21.39 0.00 14.60
N LYS A 181 20.92 0.14 15.84
CA LYS A 181 20.68 -1.05 16.68
C LYS A 181 19.82 -2.03 15.89
N PRO A 182 20.24 -3.30 15.73
CA PRO A 182 19.47 -4.29 15.01
C PRO A 182 18.04 -4.33 15.54
N ASN A 183 17.07 -4.22 14.65
CA ASN A 183 15.68 -4.30 15.02
C ASN A 183 15.31 -5.76 15.25
N ILE A 184 14.96 -6.09 16.48
CA ILE A 184 14.39 -7.40 16.83
C ILE A 184 12.91 -7.37 16.42
N ALA A 185 12.60 -8.07 15.35
CA ALA A 185 11.23 -8.15 14.83
C ALA A 185 10.48 -9.29 15.54
N ASN A 186 9.59 -8.96 16.48
CA ASN A 186 8.72 -9.95 17.14
C ASN A 186 7.50 -10.24 16.27
N TYR A 187 7.55 -11.30 15.49
CA TYR A 187 6.39 -11.79 14.73
C TYR A 187 5.51 -12.66 15.62
N HIS A 188 4.21 -12.41 15.64
CA HIS A 188 3.24 -13.18 16.44
C HIS A 188 3.16 -14.66 16.07
N PHE A 189 3.70 -15.03 14.92
CA PHE A 189 3.68 -16.40 14.38
C PHE A 189 5.07 -17.07 14.38
N THR A 190 6.12 -16.39 14.90
CA THR A 190 7.45 -17.00 15.03
C THR A 190 7.81 -17.15 16.50
N THR A 191 8.22 -18.33 16.93
CA THR A 191 8.81 -18.56 18.25
C THR A 191 10.23 -18.00 18.33
N LEU A 192 10.83 -17.71 17.16
CA LEU A 192 12.18 -17.14 17.01
C LEU A 192 12.05 -15.80 16.29
N THR A 193 12.54 -14.75 16.90
CA THR A 193 12.47 -13.37 16.38
C THR A 193 13.61 -13.13 15.39
N PRO A 194 13.33 -12.83 14.10
CA PRO A 194 14.39 -12.49 13.16
C PRO A 194 15.03 -11.15 13.55
N VAL A 195 16.34 -11.09 13.36
CA VAL A 195 17.13 -9.88 13.55
C VAL A 195 17.41 -9.27 12.19
N LEU A 196 17.04 -8.00 12.03
CA LEU A 196 17.29 -7.23 10.80
C LEU A 196 18.35 -6.17 11.04
N GLY A 197 19.24 -6.01 10.08
CA GLY A 197 20.24 -4.95 10.08
C GLY A 197 20.33 -4.26 8.73
N VAL A 198 20.33 -2.93 8.73
CA VAL A 198 20.66 -2.14 7.55
C VAL A 198 22.13 -1.91 7.51
N VAL A 199 22.78 -2.42 6.48
CA VAL A 199 24.21 -2.28 6.24
C VAL A 199 24.41 -1.13 5.26
N THR A 200 25.11 -0.08 5.69
CA THR A 200 25.45 1.06 4.84
C THR A 200 26.94 1.03 4.52
N MET A 201 27.26 1.01 3.25
CA MET A 201 28.64 1.00 2.76
C MET A 201 29.17 2.44 2.59
N PRO A 202 30.50 2.65 2.69
CA PRO A 202 31.11 3.99 2.54
C PRO A 202 30.77 4.70 1.23
N GLN A 203 30.37 3.96 0.19
CA GLN A 203 29.98 4.46 -1.12
C GLN A 203 28.55 4.97 -1.20
N GLY A 204 27.82 5.03 -0.06
CA GLY A 204 26.42 5.47 0.00
C GLY A 204 25.40 4.42 -0.46
N LYS A 205 25.83 3.20 -0.78
CA LYS A 205 24.95 2.07 -1.07
C LYS A 205 24.58 1.35 0.23
N SER A 206 23.34 0.93 0.35
CA SER A 206 22.85 0.17 1.50
C SER A 206 22.10 -1.07 1.04
N PHE A 207 22.07 -2.09 1.90
CA PHE A 207 21.28 -3.30 1.73
C PHE A 207 20.81 -3.81 3.09
N VAL A 208 19.74 -4.59 3.09
CA VAL A 208 19.17 -5.16 4.31
C VAL A 208 19.63 -6.61 4.48
N MET A 209 20.15 -6.92 5.67
CA MET A 209 20.57 -8.26 6.06
C MET A 209 19.64 -8.80 7.14
N ALA A 210 19.19 -10.05 6.99
CA ALA A 210 18.28 -10.70 7.92
C ALA A 210 18.91 -12.00 8.46
N ASP A 211 18.80 -12.21 9.77
CA ASP A 211 19.03 -13.54 10.36
C ASP A 211 17.81 -14.42 10.05
N ILE A 212 18.04 -15.60 9.49
CA ILE A 212 17.04 -16.61 9.20
C ILE A 212 17.08 -17.67 10.30
N PRO A 213 16.40 -17.48 11.44
CA PRO A 213 16.35 -18.48 12.49
C PRO A 213 15.47 -19.66 12.07
N GLY A 214 15.80 -20.86 12.53
CA GLY A 214 14.91 -22.01 12.42
C GLY A 214 15.16 -22.98 11.26
N LEU A 215 16.27 -22.82 10.52
CA LEU A 215 16.80 -23.90 9.67
C LEU A 215 17.62 -24.84 10.58
N ILE A 216 16.96 -25.75 11.26
CA ILE A 216 17.56 -26.79 12.13
C ILE A 216 16.83 -28.09 11.89
N GLU A 217 17.53 -29.22 12.06
CA GLU A 217 16.97 -30.57 11.94
C GLU A 217 15.56 -30.69 12.52
N GLY A 218 14.58 -31.06 11.67
CA GLY A 218 13.18 -31.26 12.05
C GLY A 218 12.28 -30.03 12.07
N ALA A 219 12.74 -28.84 11.69
CA ALA A 219 11.87 -27.64 11.66
C ALA A 219 10.70 -27.78 10.66
N TRP A 220 10.80 -28.66 9.68
CA TRP A 220 9.75 -28.97 8.70
C TRP A 220 8.69 -29.96 9.22
N GLU A 221 8.99 -30.76 10.26
CA GLU A 221 8.04 -31.69 10.89
C GLU A 221 7.14 -31.06 11.96
N GLY A 222 7.46 -29.83 12.37
CA GLY A 222 6.73 -29.09 13.41
C GLY A 222 5.50 -28.37 12.88
N VAL A 223 4.36 -28.70 13.43
CA VAL A 223 3.04 -28.10 13.16
C VAL A 223 3.08 -26.58 13.38
N GLY A 224 3.04 -25.77 12.33
CA GLY A 224 2.56 -24.37 12.36
C GLY A 224 3.58 -23.24 12.25
N LEU A 225 4.90 -23.47 12.32
CA LEU A 225 5.91 -22.38 12.32
C LEU A 225 6.51 -22.04 10.95
N GLY A 226 6.41 -22.97 9.98
CA GLY A 226 7.18 -22.88 8.72
C GLY A 226 6.65 -21.89 7.70
N HIS A 227 5.42 -22.03 7.26
CA HIS A 227 4.95 -21.46 5.99
C HIS A 227 4.84 -19.93 5.93
N GLN A 228 4.61 -19.23 7.03
CA GLN A 228 4.50 -17.77 6.99
C GLN A 228 5.86 -17.08 7.08
N PHE A 229 6.74 -17.57 7.93
CA PHE A 229 8.12 -17.04 8.05
C PHE A 229 8.91 -17.29 6.75
N LEU A 230 8.71 -18.43 6.14
CA LEU A 230 9.41 -18.89 4.95
C LEU A 230 9.06 -18.07 3.71
N ARG A 231 7.83 -17.55 3.60
CA ARG A 231 7.46 -16.56 2.56
C ARG A 231 8.30 -15.26 2.66
N HIS A 232 8.84 -14.94 3.82
CA HIS A 232 9.69 -13.76 4.00
C HIS A 232 11.13 -14.03 3.55
N VAL A 233 11.63 -15.25 3.76
CA VAL A 233 12.95 -15.71 3.31
C VAL A 233 13.02 -15.89 1.81
N GLU A 234 11.91 -16.26 1.17
CA GLU A 234 11.80 -16.38 -0.30
C GLU A 234 12.16 -15.10 -1.05
N ARG A 235 12.29 -13.97 -0.37
CA ARG A 235 12.66 -12.68 -0.97
C ARG A 235 14.14 -12.35 -0.90
N CYS A 236 14.95 -13.06 -0.11
CA CYS A 236 16.38 -12.85 -0.08
C CYS A 236 16.97 -13.15 -1.46
N ARG A 237 17.76 -12.23 -1.97
CA ARG A 237 18.42 -12.33 -3.29
C ARG A 237 19.73 -13.10 -3.23
N LEU A 238 20.40 -13.03 -2.08
CA LEU A 238 21.70 -13.63 -1.79
C LEU A 238 21.65 -14.30 -0.42
N LEU A 239 22.33 -15.42 -0.25
CA LEU A 239 22.51 -16.08 1.03
C LEU A 239 23.96 -15.95 1.52
N VAL A 240 24.13 -15.78 2.81
CA VAL A 240 25.43 -15.89 3.48
C VAL A 240 25.32 -17.01 4.51
N HIS A 241 26.01 -18.10 4.25
CA HIS A 241 26.09 -19.24 5.17
C HIS A 241 27.19 -19.00 6.19
N VAL A 242 26.81 -18.80 7.44
CA VAL A 242 27.74 -18.58 8.56
C VAL A 242 28.00 -19.89 9.25
N VAL A 243 29.27 -20.30 9.30
CA VAL A 243 29.71 -21.56 9.90
C VAL A 243 30.74 -21.28 11.01
N ASP A 244 30.67 -22.00 12.13
CA ASP A 244 31.64 -21.98 13.18
C ASP A 244 32.83 -22.90 12.83
N VAL A 245 33.93 -22.33 12.33
CA VAL A 245 35.11 -23.09 11.86
C VAL A 245 35.82 -23.79 12.99
N ALA A 246 35.74 -23.25 14.21
CA ALA A 246 36.38 -23.84 15.37
C ALA A 246 35.66 -25.07 15.93
N GLY A 247 34.39 -25.28 15.50
CA GLY A 247 33.58 -26.35 16.06
C GLY A 247 33.34 -26.20 17.56
N SER A 248 33.20 -24.95 18.05
CA SER A 248 33.20 -24.63 19.49
C SER A 248 32.10 -25.33 20.29
N GLU A 249 31.08 -25.86 19.62
CA GLU A 249 30.00 -26.65 20.22
C GLU A 249 30.16 -28.16 20.01
N GLY A 250 31.36 -28.60 19.61
CA GLY A 250 31.67 -30.03 19.40
C GLY A 250 31.14 -30.64 18.12
N ARG A 251 30.74 -29.78 17.14
CA ARG A 251 30.26 -30.18 15.82
C ARG A 251 31.33 -30.03 14.75
N ASP A 252 31.27 -30.85 13.71
CA ASP A 252 32.15 -30.73 12.55
C ASP A 252 31.64 -29.65 11.61
N PRO A 253 32.43 -28.59 11.31
CA PRO A 253 32.07 -27.53 10.37
C PRO A 253 31.65 -28.04 8.98
N LYS A 254 32.22 -29.14 8.48
CA LYS A 254 31.89 -29.74 7.19
C LYS A 254 30.54 -30.42 7.22
N GLU A 255 30.20 -31.09 8.31
CA GLU A 255 28.87 -31.69 8.50
C GLU A 255 27.80 -30.61 8.67
N ASP A 256 28.05 -29.58 9.47
CA ASP A 256 27.17 -28.44 9.66
C ASP A 256 26.84 -27.75 8.32
N PHE A 257 27.85 -27.52 7.47
CA PHE A 257 27.68 -26.96 6.14
C PHE A 257 26.81 -27.87 5.26
N ALA A 258 27.04 -29.16 5.24
CA ALA A 258 26.28 -30.11 4.42
C ALA A 258 24.82 -30.25 4.88
N VAL A 259 24.57 -30.23 6.19
CA VAL A 259 23.22 -30.32 6.78
C VAL A 259 22.40 -29.10 6.39
N ILE A 260 22.91 -27.89 6.57
CA ILE A 260 22.17 -26.66 6.23
C ILE A 260 21.85 -26.59 4.74
N ASN A 261 22.78 -26.96 3.85
CA ASN A 261 22.53 -26.97 2.42
C ASN A 261 21.41 -27.97 2.05
N ARG A 262 21.42 -29.15 2.67
CA ARG A 262 20.37 -30.17 2.48
C ARG A 262 19.01 -29.69 3.01
N GLU A 263 19.00 -28.97 4.14
CA GLU A 263 17.79 -28.37 4.70
C GLU A 263 17.24 -27.28 3.77
N LEU A 264 18.09 -26.41 3.21
CA LEU A 264 17.69 -25.39 2.22
C LEU A 264 17.06 -26.02 0.98
N GLU A 265 17.65 -27.10 0.45
CA GLU A 265 17.10 -27.82 -0.72
C GLU A 265 15.73 -28.43 -0.43
N ARG A 266 15.58 -29.08 0.73
CA ARG A 266 14.30 -29.67 1.16
C ARG A 266 13.23 -28.64 1.39
N PHE A 267 13.65 -27.49 1.88
CA PHE A 267 12.78 -26.40 2.26
C PHE A 267 12.19 -25.65 1.05
N ASN A 268 13.06 -25.12 0.20
CA ASN A 268 12.70 -24.42 -1.03
C ASN A 268 13.84 -24.57 -2.06
N PRO A 269 13.63 -25.38 -3.12
CA PRO A 269 14.63 -25.56 -4.16
C PRO A 269 15.05 -24.26 -4.85
N ASP A 270 14.15 -23.28 -4.98
CA ASP A 270 14.46 -21.96 -5.58
C ASP A 270 15.38 -21.14 -4.69
N LEU A 271 15.26 -21.29 -3.36
CA LEU A 271 16.14 -20.64 -2.41
C LEU A 271 17.55 -21.26 -2.40
N ALA A 272 17.61 -22.58 -2.50
CA ALA A 272 18.88 -23.31 -2.57
C ALA A 272 19.70 -23.01 -3.83
N GLN A 273 19.03 -22.62 -4.94
CA GLN A 273 19.69 -22.22 -6.19
C GLN A 273 20.22 -20.79 -6.19
N ARG A 274 19.95 -20.00 -5.14
CA ARG A 274 20.44 -18.63 -5.08
C ARG A 274 21.93 -18.57 -4.84
N PRO A 275 22.59 -17.47 -5.31
CA PRO A 275 23.99 -17.25 -5.00
C PRO A 275 24.22 -17.28 -3.49
N MET A 276 25.23 -18.03 -3.08
CA MET A 276 25.57 -18.19 -1.67
C MET A 276 27.06 -17.92 -1.45
N LEU A 277 27.38 -17.14 -0.40
CA LEU A 277 28.72 -16.91 0.10
C LEU A 277 28.87 -17.64 1.43
N VAL A 278 30.06 -18.10 1.74
CA VAL A 278 30.34 -18.83 2.99
C VAL A 278 31.25 -17.98 3.91
N ALA A 279 30.74 -17.72 5.10
CA ALA A 279 31.41 -16.96 6.13
C ALA A 279 31.87 -17.89 7.26
N GLY A 280 33.16 -18.20 7.33
CA GLY A 280 33.75 -18.96 8.43
C GLY A 280 34.01 -18.06 9.63
N ASN A 281 33.16 -18.15 10.65
CA ASN A 281 33.27 -17.32 11.86
C ASN A 281 33.99 -18.02 12.98
N LYS A 282 34.36 -17.27 14.02
CA LYS A 282 35.15 -17.72 15.20
C LYS A 282 36.56 -18.23 14.84
N CYS A 283 37.17 -17.62 13.82
CA CYS A 283 38.53 -17.95 13.42
C CYS A 283 39.55 -17.68 14.53
N ASP A 284 39.24 -16.87 15.54
CA ASP A 284 40.03 -16.64 16.74
C ASP A 284 40.16 -17.88 17.64
N LEU A 285 39.21 -18.81 17.52
CA LEU A 285 39.21 -20.08 18.29
C LEU A 285 39.73 -21.28 17.48
N ALA A 286 39.90 -21.12 16.16
CA ALA A 286 40.31 -22.17 15.24
C ALA A 286 41.82 -22.10 14.96
N THR A 287 42.44 -23.25 14.65
CA THR A 287 43.80 -23.28 14.15
C THR A 287 43.88 -22.91 12.66
N GLU A 288 45.04 -22.40 12.20
CA GLU A 288 45.25 -22.09 10.78
C GLU A 288 45.00 -23.31 9.87
N GLU A 289 45.34 -24.52 10.35
CA GLU A 289 45.10 -25.77 9.61
C GLU A 289 43.59 -26.05 9.45
N GLN A 290 42.80 -25.84 10.50
CA GLN A 290 41.35 -26.00 10.44
C GLN A 290 40.68 -25.01 9.46
N ILE A 291 41.12 -23.76 9.47
CA ILE A 291 40.65 -22.74 8.57
C ILE A 291 40.98 -23.09 7.12
N ALA A 292 42.24 -23.50 6.84
CA ALA A 292 42.69 -23.87 5.51
C ALA A 292 42.01 -25.14 4.98
N ASP A 293 41.78 -26.14 5.85
CA ASP A 293 41.07 -27.38 5.47
C ASP A 293 39.57 -27.11 5.14
N PHE A 294 38.92 -26.29 5.95
CA PHE A 294 37.55 -25.91 5.70
C PHE A 294 37.40 -25.00 4.45
N GLN A 295 38.33 -24.07 4.23
CA GLN A 295 38.41 -23.27 3.02
C GLN A 295 38.52 -24.13 1.78
N THR A 296 39.47 -25.09 1.76
CA THR A 296 39.68 -26.01 0.64
C THR A 296 38.41 -26.83 0.35
N PHE A 297 37.70 -27.27 1.39
CA PHE A 297 36.46 -28.01 1.27
C PHE A 297 35.36 -27.17 0.64
N VAL A 298 35.17 -25.92 1.08
CA VAL A 298 34.11 -25.02 0.58
C VAL A 298 34.38 -24.57 -0.86
N GLU A 299 35.64 -24.18 -1.16
CA GLU A 299 36.06 -23.77 -2.50
C GLU A 299 36.01 -24.96 -3.49
N GLY A 300 36.29 -26.17 -3.05
CA GLY A 300 36.11 -27.39 -3.85
C GLY A 300 34.65 -27.66 -4.24
N GLN A 301 33.70 -27.12 -3.51
CA GLN A 301 32.25 -27.16 -3.87
C GLN A 301 31.77 -25.97 -4.69
N GLY A 302 32.68 -25.03 -5.03
CA GLY A 302 32.37 -23.89 -5.89
C GLY A 302 31.86 -22.65 -5.16
N TYR A 303 31.95 -22.61 -3.83
CA TYR A 303 31.56 -21.44 -3.05
C TYR A 303 32.75 -20.56 -2.70
N THR A 304 32.51 -19.24 -2.54
CA THR A 304 33.53 -18.30 -2.09
C THR A 304 33.56 -18.25 -0.56
N PHE A 305 34.74 -18.45 0.04
CA PHE A 305 34.92 -18.48 1.47
C PHE A 305 35.50 -17.18 2.02
N PHE A 306 35.01 -16.74 3.20
CA PHE A 306 35.50 -15.56 3.93
C PHE A 306 35.74 -15.92 5.39
N PRO A 307 37.01 -15.92 5.86
CA PRO A 307 37.33 -16.09 7.28
C PRO A 307 36.97 -14.82 8.06
N LEU A 308 36.22 -14.95 9.14
CA LEU A 308 35.74 -13.85 9.95
C LEU A 308 36.05 -14.03 11.44
N MET A 309 36.20 -12.88 12.11
CA MET A 309 36.08 -12.73 13.57
C MET A 309 35.05 -11.65 13.83
N ALA A 310 33.76 -12.02 13.80
CA ALA A 310 32.62 -11.07 13.82
C ALA A 310 32.69 -10.09 15.02
N PRO A 311 33.00 -10.49 16.27
CA PRO A 311 33.02 -9.57 17.42
C PRO A 311 33.98 -8.39 17.27
N ILE A 312 35.14 -8.60 16.60
CA ILE A 312 36.17 -7.58 16.39
C ILE A 312 36.15 -6.99 14.97
N ARG A 313 35.14 -7.36 14.16
CA ARG A 313 34.95 -6.91 12.76
C ARG A 313 36.10 -7.27 11.81
N GLU A 314 36.93 -8.25 12.14
CA GLU A 314 37.99 -8.69 11.24
C GLU A 314 37.45 -9.62 10.17
N GLY A 315 37.87 -9.42 8.90
CA GLY A 315 37.40 -10.18 7.74
C GLY A 315 36.01 -9.79 7.22
N VAL A 316 35.28 -8.91 7.93
CA VAL A 316 33.89 -8.55 7.60
C VAL A 316 33.80 -7.65 6.37
N ASP A 317 34.68 -6.66 6.23
CA ASP A 317 34.62 -5.70 5.12
C ASP A 317 34.82 -6.35 3.73
N PRO A 318 35.73 -7.33 3.53
CA PRO A 318 35.83 -8.12 2.30
C PRO A 318 34.53 -8.87 1.97
N LEU A 319 33.88 -9.50 2.97
CA LEU A 319 32.58 -10.16 2.79
C LEU A 319 31.50 -9.16 2.32
N LEU A 320 31.36 -7.99 2.99
CA LEU A 320 30.36 -7.00 2.65
C LEU A 320 30.58 -6.41 1.24
N ASN A 321 31.82 -6.19 0.83
CA ASN A 321 32.14 -5.74 -0.53
C ASN A 321 31.73 -6.78 -1.56
N LYS A 322 31.99 -8.07 -1.29
CA LYS A 322 31.57 -9.15 -2.19
C LYS A 322 30.07 -9.31 -2.24
N VAL A 323 29.37 -9.19 -1.11
CA VAL A 323 27.90 -9.16 -1.04
C VAL A 323 27.36 -8.05 -1.94
N LEU A 324 27.89 -6.83 -1.85
CA LEU A 324 27.46 -5.70 -2.67
C LEU A 324 27.71 -5.93 -4.17
N GLU A 325 28.87 -6.51 -4.52
CA GLU A 325 29.21 -6.88 -5.89
C GLU A 325 28.18 -7.89 -6.45
N GLU A 326 27.89 -8.97 -5.73
CA GLU A 326 26.95 -9.99 -6.17
C GLU A 326 25.52 -9.44 -6.24
N LEU A 327 25.07 -8.65 -5.25
CA LEU A 327 23.75 -7.99 -5.29
C LEU A 327 23.59 -7.07 -6.51
N SER A 328 24.67 -6.43 -6.96
CA SER A 328 24.63 -5.56 -8.15
C SER A 328 24.43 -6.32 -9.46
N LYS A 329 24.80 -7.60 -9.51
CA LYS A 329 24.62 -8.49 -10.67
C LYS A 329 23.23 -9.13 -10.71
N LEU A 330 22.56 -9.22 -9.55
CA LEU A 330 21.26 -9.86 -9.43
C LEU A 330 20.13 -8.90 -9.84
N PRO A 331 19.03 -9.43 -10.41
CA PRO A 331 17.86 -8.63 -10.72
C PRO A 331 17.31 -7.99 -9.45
N PRO A 332 16.68 -6.79 -9.56
CA PRO A 332 16.03 -6.17 -8.42
C PRO A 332 14.92 -7.08 -7.86
N ILE A 333 14.55 -6.85 -6.60
CA ILE A 333 13.48 -7.60 -5.92
C ILE A 333 12.21 -7.51 -6.79
N ARG A 334 11.53 -8.65 -7.01
CA ARG A 334 10.25 -8.67 -7.72
C ARG A 334 9.27 -7.74 -7.01
N ARG A 335 8.87 -6.67 -7.71
CA ARG A 335 7.75 -5.84 -7.29
C ARG A 335 6.47 -6.58 -7.66
N TYR A 336 5.49 -6.57 -6.76
CA TYR A 336 4.15 -6.99 -7.13
C TYR A 336 3.50 -5.85 -7.89
N GLU A 337 3.04 -6.12 -9.10
CA GLU A 337 2.25 -5.14 -9.83
C GLU A 337 0.88 -5.01 -9.15
N ALA A 338 0.43 -3.76 -8.99
CA ALA A 338 -0.92 -3.49 -8.51
C ALA A 338 -1.91 -4.18 -9.46
N GLU A 339 -2.81 -4.96 -8.89
CA GLU A 339 -3.86 -5.59 -9.67
C GLU A 339 -4.77 -4.50 -10.23
N ALA A 340 -4.90 -4.47 -11.55
CA ALA A 340 -5.84 -3.57 -12.20
C ALA A 340 -7.22 -3.73 -11.53
N PRO A 341 -7.96 -2.63 -11.27
CA PRO A 341 -9.31 -2.75 -10.77
C PRO A 341 -10.04 -3.69 -11.73
N VAL A 342 -10.47 -4.84 -11.22
CA VAL A 342 -11.56 -5.57 -11.87
C VAL A 342 -12.72 -4.60 -11.75
N LEU A 343 -12.86 -3.77 -12.78
CA LEU A 343 -14.14 -3.13 -13.02
C LEU A 343 -15.07 -4.33 -13.12
N GLN A 344 -15.78 -4.64 -12.03
CA GLN A 344 -17.01 -5.40 -12.21
C GLN A 344 -17.69 -4.68 -13.35
N PRO A 345 -18.04 -5.35 -14.45
CA PRO A 345 -18.87 -4.72 -15.42
C PRO A 345 -20.03 -4.20 -14.56
N ILE A 346 -20.05 -2.89 -14.30
CA ILE A 346 -21.28 -2.22 -14.02
C ILE A 346 -22.10 -2.75 -15.18
N GLU A 347 -23.07 -3.62 -14.90
CA GLU A 347 -24.07 -3.94 -15.89
C GLU A 347 -24.40 -2.57 -16.45
N GLU A 348 -23.87 -2.29 -17.66
CA GLU A 348 -24.19 -1.08 -18.38
C GLU A 348 -25.66 -1.23 -18.72
N LEU A 349 -26.49 -0.94 -17.73
CA LEU A 349 -27.85 -0.58 -18.02
C LEU A 349 -27.69 0.60 -18.99
N GLN A 350 -27.96 0.33 -20.26
CA GLN A 350 -27.87 1.33 -21.30
C GLN A 350 -28.71 2.52 -20.83
N ARG A 351 -28.29 3.73 -21.15
CA ARG A 351 -29.07 4.94 -20.87
C ARG A 351 -30.54 4.67 -21.22
N GLY A 352 -31.44 4.70 -20.23
CA GLY A 352 -32.84 4.35 -20.37
C GLY A 352 -33.27 3.00 -19.77
N GLN A 353 -32.34 2.11 -19.37
CA GLN A 353 -32.70 0.93 -18.58
C GLN A 353 -32.79 1.29 -17.11
N VAL A 354 -33.94 1.05 -16.52
CA VAL A 354 -34.25 1.30 -15.11
C VAL A 354 -34.79 0.00 -14.53
N ASP A 355 -34.22 -0.46 -13.43
CA ASP A 355 -34.74 -1.57 -12.65
C ASP A 355 -35.56 -1.01 -11.48
N ILE A 356 -36.83 -1.36 -11.37
CA ILE A 356 -37.72 -0.87 -10.33
C ILE A 356 -38.24 -2.06 -9.53
N GLN A 357 -38.07 -2.01 -8.22
CA GLN A 357 -38.58 -3.02 -7.29
C GLN A 357 -39.47 -2.35 -6.27
N GLU A 358 -40.73 -2.84 -6.13
CA GLU A 358 -41.62 -2.41 -5.06
C GLU A 358 -41.40 -3.25 -3.82
N GLN A 359 -41.22 -2.61 -2.70
CA GLN A 359 -41.14 -3.26 -1.40
C GLN A 359 -41.80 -2.41 -0.33
N ASP A 360 -42.81 -2.96 0.34
CA ASP A 360 -43.57 -2.29 1.42
C ASP A 360 -44.17 -0.89 1.03
N GLY A 361 -44.56 -0.72 -0.24
CA GLY A 361 -45.16 0.53 -0.74
C GLY A 361 -44.11 1.61 -1.09
N VAL A 362 -42.82 1.26 -1.12
CA VAL A 362 -41.74 2.12 -1.59
C VAL A 362 -41.19 1.56 -2.91
N TYR A 363 -41.04 2.40 -3.91
CA TYR A 363 -40.46 2.04 -5.20
C TYR A 363 -38.97 2.32 -5.23
N PHE A 364 -38.17 1.25 -5.16
CA PHE A 364 -36.69 1.32 -5.24
C PHE A 364 -36.23 1.33 -6.69
N VAL A 365 -35.62 2.44 -7.12
CA VAL A 365 -35.15 2.65 -8.49
C VAL A 365 -33.66 2.44 -8.58
N LYS A 366 -33.23 1.47 -9.42
CA LYS A 366 -31.81 1.22 -9.73
C LYS A 366 -31.52 1.66 -11.16
N ALA A 367 -30.78 2.76 -11.28
CA ALA A 367 -30.36 3.35 -12.54
C ALA A 367 -28.90 3.83 -12.41
N PRO A 368 -27.87 2.94 -12.53
CA PRO A 368 -26.44 3.28 -12.25
C PRO A 368 -25.92 4.45 -13.09
N TRP A 369 -26.43 4.62 -14.31
CA TRP A 369 -26.09 5.75 -15.18
C TRP A 369 -26.58 7.12 -14.63
N LEU A 370 -27.59 7.11 -13.74
CA LEU A 370 -28.12 8.33 -13.11
C LEU A 370 -27.28 8.79 -11.92
N LEU A 371 -26.48 7.90 -11.30
CA LEU A 371 -25.64 8.23 -10.14
C LEU A 371 -24.71 9.42 -10.40
N LYS A 372 -24.14 9.52 -11.61
CA LYS A 372 -23.30 10.68 -11.97
C LYS A 372 -24.08 11.98 -11.95
N THR A 373 -25.34 11.95 -12.33
CA THR A 373 -26.22 13.13 -12.35
C THR A 373 -26.68 13.47 -10.94
N LEU A 374 -27.06 12.46 -10.12
CA LEU A 374 -27.41 12.62 -8.72
C LEU A 374 -26.29 13.31 -7.92
N ASN A 375 -25.07 12.85 -8.06
CA ASN A 375 -23.90 13.42 -7.38
C ASN A 375 -23.54 14.86 -7.84
N THR A 376 -24.23 15.41 -8.84
CA THR A 376 -24.01 16.78 -9.33
C THR A 376 -25.16 17.72 -9.03
N ILE A 377 -26.22 17.24 -8.37
CA ILE A 377 -27.44 18.01 -8.06
C ILE A 377 -27.36 18.54 -6.63
N ASN A 378 -27.66 19.82 -6.49
CA ASN A 378 -27.89 20.42 -5.18
C ASN A 378 -29.38 20.39 -4.89
N PHE A 379 -29.83 19.52 -3.97
CA PHE A 379 -31.23 19.33 -3.60
C PHE A 379 -31.81 20.52 -2.80
N ASP A 380 -30.98 21.41 -2.28
CA ASP A 380 -31.39 22.63 -1.59
C ASP A 380 -31.71 23.77 -2.58
N ASP A 381 -31.52 23.56 -3.91
CA ASP A 381 -31.73 24.58 -4.94
C ASP A 381 -32.83 24.17 -5.91
N ASN A 382 -33.85 25.00 -5.99
CA ASN A 382 -35.02 24.74 -6.85
C ASN A 382 -34.67 24.59 -8.35
N GLU A 383 -33.66 25.30 -8.86
CA GLU A 383 -33.28 25.15 -10.27
C GLU A 383 -32.58 23.82 -10.54
N SER A 384 -31.77 23.34 -9.59
CA SER A 384 -31.17 22.02 -9.65
C SER A 384 -32.21 20.92 -9.57
N LEU A 385 -33.22 21.06 -8.71
CA LEU A 385 -34.36 20.14 -8.64
C LEU A 385 -35.15 20.09 -9.94
N GLN A 386 -35.49 21.24 -10.55
CA GLN A 386 -36.16 21.29 -11.85
C GLN A 386 -35.30 20.65 -12.95
N TYR A 387 -34.01 20.84 -12.94
CA TYR A 387 -33.10 20.14 -13.86
C TYR A 387 -33.16 18.62 -13.65
N PHE A 388 -33.13 18.15 -12.40
CA PHE A 388 -33.28 16.75 -12.08
C PHE A 388 -34.59 16.13 -12.53
N GLN A 389 -35.69 16.79 -12.23
CA GLN A 389 -37.02 16.37 -12.71
C GLN A 389 -37.08 16.24 -14.24
N ARG A 390 -36.48 17.20 -14.94
CA ARG A 390 -36.38 17.14 -16.41
C ARG A 390 -35.53 15.94 -16.86
N VAL A 391 -34.43 15.66 -16.21
CA VAL A 391 -33.59 14.49 -16.52
C VAL A 391 -34.40 13.20 -16.31
N LEU A 392 -35.15 13.07 -15.22
CA LEU A 392 -35.98 11.89 -14.95
C LEU A 392 -37.05 11.70 -16.04
N LEU A 393 -37.66 12.80 -16.50
CA LEU A 393 -38.63 12.78 -17.59
C LEU A 393 -37.98 12.41 -18.94
N GLU A 394 -36.90 13.09 -19.33
CA GLU A 394 -36.23 12.89 -20.63
C GLU A 394 -35.61 11.52 -20.77
N THR A 395 -35.23 10.87 -19.64
CA THR A 395 -34.62 9.55 -19.63
C THR A 395 -35.58 8.40 -19.45
N GLY A 396 -36.89 8.69 -19.32
CA GLY A 396 -37.94 7.67 -19.23
C GLY A 396 -38.06 7.01 -17.84
N VAL A 397 -37.41 7.53 -16.81
CA VAL A 397 -37.51 6.98 -15.42
C VAL A 397 -38.95 7.15 -14.90
N ILE A 398 -39.58 8.30 -15.18
CA ILE A 398 -40.95 8.57 -14.77
C ILE A 398 -41.94 7.62 -15.49
N ASP A 399 -41.72 7.35 -16.79
CA ASP A 399 -42.55 6.41 -17.54
C ASP A 399 -42.39 4.98 -17.01
N ALA A 400 -41.17 4.58 -16.69
CA ALA A 400 -40.90 3.26 -16.08
C ALA A 400 -41.57 3.11 -14.69
N LEU A 401 -41.57 4.17 -13.85
CA LEU A 401 -42.32 4.18 -12.58
C LEU A 401 -43.79 4.00 -12.76
N ARG A 402 -44.38 4.68 -13.75
CA ARG A 402 -45.81 4.52 -14.12
C ARG A 402 -46.12 3.09 -14.60
N GLU A 403 -45.27 2.52 -15.44
CA GLU A 403 -45.39 1.12 -15.88
C GLU A 403 -45.27 0.12 -14.75
N ALA A 404 -44.44 0.42 -13.73
CA ALA A 404 -44.34 -0.37 -12.52
C ALA A 404 -45.51 -0.22 -11.54
N GLY A 405 -46.47 0.71 -11.83
CA GLY A 405 -47.70 0.90 -11.05
C GLY A 405 -47.61 1.98 -9.97
N CYS A 406 -46.58 2.79 -9.97
CA CYS A 406 -46.41 3.91 -9.03
C CYS A 406 -47.52 4.99 -9.28
N GLN A 407 -48.16 5.42 -8.20
CA GLN A 407 -49.25 6.41 -8.22
C GLN A 407 -48.81 7.71 -7.53
N GLU A 408 -49.59 8.79 -7.78
CA GLU A 408 -49.33 10.08 -7.14
C GLU A 408 -49.40 9.97 -5.62
N GLY A 409 -48.34 10.38 -4.95
CA GLY A 409 -48.15 10.30 -3.49
C GLY A 409 -47.39 9.07 -3.00
N ASP A 410 -47.03 8.13 -3.91
CA ASP A 410 -46.17 7.01 -3.53
C ASP A 410 -44.72 7.47 -3.30
N THR A 411 -44.04 6.82 -2.39
CA THR A 411 -42.65 7.12 -2.07
C THR A 411 -41.72 6.37 -3.02
N VAL A 412 -40.80 7.12 -3.63
CA VAL A 412 -39.77 6.60 -4.52
C VAL A 412 -38.40 6.79 -3.85
N ASP A 413 -37.64 5.70 -3.73
CA ASP A 413 -36.24 5.72 -3.30
C ASP A 413 -35.32 5.55 -4.51
N LEU A 414 -34.46 6.53 -4.71
CA LEU A 414 -33.40 6.52 -5.72
C LEU A 414 -32.04 6.68 -5.06
N TYR A 415 -31.42 5.55 -4.65
CA TYR A 415 -30.12 5.53 -3.97
C TYR A 415 -30.07 6.41 -2.70
N ASP A 416 -30.90 6.09 -1.72
CA ASP A 416 -31.09 6.82 -0.46
C ASP A 416 -31.70 8.25 -0.61
N LEU A 417 -32.13 8.60 -1.79
CA LEU A 417 -32.93 9.83 -2.04
C LEU A 417 -34.40 9.47 -2.11
N GLU A 418 -35.11 9.76 -1.03
CA GLU A 418 -36.55 9.56 -0.95
C GLU A 418 -37.30 10.81 -1.44
N PHE A 419 -38.30 10.64 -2.29
CA PHE A 419 -39.20 11.68 -2.71
C PHE A 419 -40.57 11.11 -3.05
N ASP A 420 -41.60 11.96 -2.93
CA ASP A 420 -42.96 11.59 -3.31
C ASP A 420 -43.14 11.72 -4.81
N PHE A 421 -43.73 10.69 -5.43
CA PHE A 421 -44.07 10.74 -6.85
C PHE A 421 -45.21 11.73 -7.07
N VAL A 422 -45.00 12.73 -7.92
CA VAL A 422 -45.98 13.75 -8.34
C VAL A 422 -46.02 13.77 -9.86
N GLU A 423 -47.21 13.71 -10.42
CA GLU A 423 -47.41 13.76 -11.88
C GLU A 423 -47.08 15.11 -12.54
#